data_13fe34c8952c786d1b42a8682f12d254
#
_entry.id   13fe34c8952c786d1b42a8682f12d254
#
_cell.length_a   1.000
_cell.length_b   1.000
_cell.length_c   1.000
_cell.angle_alpha   90.00
_cell.angle_beta   90.00
_cell.angle_gamma   90.00
#
_symmetry.space_group_name_H-M   'P 1'
#
loop_
_entity.id
_entity.type
_entity.pdbx_description
1 polymer ?
#
loop_
_entity_poly.entity_id
_entity_poly.type
_entity_poly.pdbx_seq_one_letter_code
_entity_poly.pdbx_strand_id
1 'polypeptide(L)'
;SGPANAQPSSDQKPLDEPRGIAVEFTISPSGGIDPVKGLDALSPEQQQSWQQWATTFAATAAFPVDGIKVAQKWKSEEPEKSSSPLAGLVWTRESTYLRNEPCRAAPLSMQGDETGYSRFSETENCAVIQTIATLKQKSSPKNSTPEDFKLHQLRTTGAASGANTTLLYISLETGVLIRSSDAADQAMNVIIAKADGSNHVRYDIHAKSNTEIFRVANSLSNHP
;
A
#
# COMPACT_ATOMS: atom_id res chain seq x y z
N SER A 1 -1.48 44.20 -29.36
CA SER A 1 -2.15 42.89 -29.24
C SER A 1 -1.32 41.99 -28.34
N GLY A 2 -1.70 41.88 -27.08
CA GLY A 2 -1.06 41.04 -26.08
C GLY A 2 -1.83 39.72 -25.94
N PRO A 3 -1.18 38.62 -25.54
CA PRO A 3 -1.85 37.36 -25.36
C PRO A 3 -2.74 37.38 -24.11
N ALA A 4 -3.96 36.86 -24.29
CA ALA A 4 -4.93 36.69 -23.22
C ALA A 4 -4.43 35.69 -22.19
N ASN A 5 -4.37 36.14 -20.93
CA ASN A 5 -4.18 35.26 -19.76
C ASN A 5 -5.41 34.36 -19.62
N ALA A 6 -5.26 33.09 -19.90
CA ALA A 6 -6.24 32.08 -19.49
C ALA A 6 -6.05 31.82 -17.98
N GLN A 7 -6.97 32.31 -17.17
CA GLN A 7 -7.11 31.93 -15.76
C GLN A 7 -7.55 30.46 -15.70
N PRO A 8 -6.93 29.62 -14.87
CA PRO A 8 -7.45 28.29 -14.62
C PRO A 8 -8.78 28.42 -13.86
N SER A 9 -9.83 27.82 -14.42
CA SER A 9 -11.15 27.73 -13.78
C SER A 9 -11.06 26.91 -12.50
N SER A 10 -11.36 27.56 -11.37
CA SER A 10 -11.37 27.00 -10.02
C SER A 10 -12.69 26.26 -9.69
N ASP A 11 -13.22 25.48 -10.61
CA ASP A 11 -14.40 24.61 -10.36
C ASP A 11 -13.99 23.16 -10.13
N GLN A 12 -12.95 22.93 -9.30
CA GLN A 12 -12.80 21.64 -8.67
C GLN A 12 -13.78 21.59 -7.49
N LYS A 13 -14.96 20.99 -7.74
CA LYS A 13 -15.88 20.55 -6.70
C LYS A 13 -15.08 19.74 -5.68
N PRO A 14 -15.13 20.08 -4.37
CA PRO A 14 -14.45 19.28 -3.36
C PRO A 14 -14.91 17.84 -3.54
N LEU A 15 -13.96 16.91 -3.69
CA LEU A 15 -14.24 15.49 -3.61
C LEU A 15 -14.93 15.28 -2.26
N ASP A 16 -16.20 14.87 -2.29
CA ASP A 16 -16.92 14.49 -1.08
C ASP A 16 -16.04 13.44 -0.35
N GLU A 17 -15.56 13.83 0.82
CA GLU A 17 -14.84 12.88 1.69
C GLU A 17 -15.77 11.68 1.90
N PRO A 18 -15.27 10.44 1.65
CA PRO A 18 -16.10 9.26 1.84
C PRO A 18 -16.46 9.15 3.31
N ARG A 19 -17.70 9.52 3.63
CA ARG A 19 -18.26 9.41 4.99
C ARG A 19 -18.26 7.94 5.37
N GLY A 20 -17.33 7.55 6.25
CA GLY A 20 -17.40 6.39 7.10
C GLY A 20 -18.00 5.11 6.51
N ILE A 21 -17.43 4.58 5.43
CA ILE A 21 -17.83 3.24 4.97
C ILE A 21 -17.09 2.24 5.85
N ALA A 22 -17.85 1.43 6.59
CA ALA A 22 -17.30 0.31 7.32
C ALA A 22 -16.96 -0.82 6.34
N VAL A 23 -15.70 -1.16 6.23
CA VAL A 23 -15.23 -2.30 5.46
C VAL A 23 -14.72 -3.39 6.40
N GLU A 24 -15.01 -4.64 6.08
CA GLU A 24 -14.56 -5.81 6.84
C GLU A 24 -13.74 -6.71 5.92
N PHE A 25 -12.58 -7.13 6.40
CA PHE A 25 -11.77 -8.14 5.73
C PHE A 25 -11.03 -8.98 6.78
N THR A 26 -10.71 -10.21 6.41
CA THR A 26 -9.96 -11.13 7.27
C THR A 26 -8.59 -11.38 6.66
N ILE A 27 -7.56 -11.30 7.49
CA ILE A 27 -6.20 -11.72 7.12
C ILE A 27 -5.99 -13.12 7.67
N SER A 28 -5.78 -14.08 6.78
CA SER A 28 -5.48 -15.46 7.18
C SER A 28 -4.08 -15.56 7.82
N PRO A 29 -3.81 -16.61 8.62
CA PRO A 29 -2.47 -16.84 9.19
C PRO A 29 -1.37 -16.95 8.11
N SER A 30 -1.72 -17.34 6.89
CA SER A 30 -0.81 -17.39 5.74
C SER A 30 -0.60 -16.04 5.04
N GLY A 31 -1.22 -14.96 5.54
CA GLY A 31 -1.15 -13.62 4.95
C GLY A 31 -2.10 -13.37 3.79
N GLY A 32 -2.99 -14.33 3.46
CA GLY A 32 -4.05 -14.11 2.46
C GLY A 32 -5.14 -13.19 3.01
N ILE A 33 -5.77 -12.41 2.14
CA ILE A 33 -6.94 -11.61 2.48
C ILE A 33 -8.18 -12.19 1.82
N ASP A 34 -9.22 -12.41 2.61
CA ASP A 34 -10.55 -12.72 2.11
C ASP A 34 -11.15 -11.51 1.37
N PRO A 35 -12.12 -11.71 0.46
CA PRO A 35 -12.78 -10.61 -0.21
C PRO A 35 -13.30 -9.57 0.80
N VAL A 36 -13.00 -8.30 0.53
CA VAL A 36 -13.45 -7.18 1.37
C VAL A 36 -14.97 -7.07 1.29
N LYS A 37 -15.64 -7.06 2.44
CA LYS A 37 -17.10 -6.88 2.57
C LYS A 37 -17.44 -5.42 2.87
N GLY A 38 -18.69 -5.05 2.67
CA GLY A 38 -19.19 -3.68 2.93
C GLY A 38 -18.94 -2.70 1.79
N LEU A 39 -18.56 -3.21 0.61
CA LEU A 39 -18.27 -2.39 -0.57
C LEU A 39 -19.48 -2.20 -1.51
N ASP A 40 -20.63 -2.81 -1.19
CA ASP A 40 -21.80 -2.91 -2.10
C ASP A 40 -22.38 -1.54 -2.53
N ALA A 41 -22.16 -0.52 -1.69
CA ALA A 41 -22.62 0.85 -1.97
C ALA A 41 -21.66 1.65 -2.87
N LEU A 42 -20.49 1.07 -3.22
CA LEU A 42 -19.47 1.74 -4.01
C LEU A 42 -19.56 1.38 -5.50
N SER A 43 -19.05 2.27 -6.36
CA SER A 43 -18.90 1.95 -7.78
C SER A 43 -17.89 0.79 -7.97
N PRO A 44 -17.97 0.04 -9.09
CA PRO A 44 -17.03 -1.05 -9.39
C PRO A 44 -15.55 -0.62 -9.32
N GLU A 45 -15.23 0.58 -9.76
CA GLU A 45 -13.88 1.14 -9.73
C GLU A 45 -13.42 1.40 -8.29
N GLN A 46 -14.31 1.94 -7.44
CA GLN A 46 -14.02 2.14 -6.02
C GLN A 46 -13.86 0.80 -5.29
N GLN A 47 -14.73 -0.18 -5.59
CA GLN A 47 -14.59 -1.53 -5.03
C GLN A 47 -13.25 -2.15 -5.38
N GLN A 48 -12.82 -2.04 -6.65
CA GLN A 48 -11.53 -2.53 -7.10
C GLN A 48 -10.37 -1.84 -6.37
N SER A 49 -10.44 -0.52 -6.20
CA SER A 49 -9.43 0.25 -5.47
C SER A 49 -9.32 -0.21 -4.01
N TRP A 50 -10.46 -0.46 -3.34
CA TRP A 50 -10.48 -0.98 -1.98
C TRP A 50 -9.93 -2.41 -1.89
N GLN A 51 -10.28 -3.28 -2.83
CA GLN A 51 -9.72 -4.63 -2.93
C GLN A 51 -8.20 -4.58 -3.10
N GLN A 52 -7.71 -3.72 -3.99
CA GLN A 52 -6.28 -3.54 -4.22
C GLN A 52 -5.57 -2.98 -2.99
N TRP A 53 -6.17 -2.00 -2.30
CA TRP A 53 -5.64 -1.47 -1.04
C TRP A 53 -5.56 -2.56 0.04
N ALA A 54 -6.60 -3.36 0.22
CA ALA A 54 -6.59 -4.45 1.18
C ALA A 54 -5.47 -5.47 0.89
N THR A 55 -5.16 -5.75 -0.40
CA THR A 55 -4.08 -6.69 -0.74
C THR A 55 -2.70 -6.19 -0.31
N THR A 56 -2.50 -4.89 -0.09
CA THR A 56 -1.23 -4.38 0.43
C THR A 56 -0.95 -4.87 1.85
N PHE A 57 -1.99 -5.11 2.64
CA PHE A 57 -1.86 -5.69 3.98
C PHE A 57 -1.45 -7.16 3.94
N ALA A 58 -1.99 -7.93 2.99
CA ALA A 58 -1.63 -9.33 2.82
C ALA A 58 -0.14 -9.50 2.52
N ALA A 59 0.37 -8.68 1.63
CA ALA A 59 1.78 -8.73 1.22
C ALA A 59 2.75 -8.38 2.37
N THR A 60 2.33 -7.51 3.27
CA THR A 60 3.14 -7.13 4.45
C THR A 60 3.01 -8.13 5.61
N ALA A 61 1.94 -8.95 5.63
CA ALA A 61 1.64 -9.92 6.70
C ALA A 61 2.15 -11.34 6.42
N ALA A 62 2.94 -11.57 5.35
CA ALA A 62 3.51 -12.87 5.05
C ALA A 62 4.59 -13.25 6.08
N PHE A 63 4.18 -13.95 7.13
CA PHE A 63 5.09 -14.50 8.13
C PHE A 63 5.52 -15.93 7.78
N PRO A 64 6.73 -16.36 8.21
CA PRO A 64 7.12 -17.75 8.16
C PRO A 64 6.12 -18.65 8.88
N VAL A 65 5.80 -19.81 8.28
CA VAL A 65 4.76 -20.75 8.78
C VAL A 65 5.10 -21.28 10.17
N ASP A 66 6.41 -21.41 10.45
CA ASP A 66 6.94 -21.90 11.73
C ASP A 66 6.97 -20.82 12.84
N GLY A 67 6.38 -19.67 12.59
CA GLY A 67 6.45 -18.51 13.48
C GLY A 67 7.77 -17.75 13.36
N ILE A 68 7.90 -16.68 14.13
CA ILE A 68 9.06 -15.81 14.12
C ILE A 68 9.59 -15.53 15.53
N LYS A 69 10.90 -15.31 15.62
CA LYS A 69 11.58 -14.94 16.87
C LYS A 69 12.18 -13.54 16.75
N VAL A 70 12.34 -12.87 17.89
CA VAL A 70 13.04 -11.56 17.93
C VAL A 70 14.41 -11.67 17.26
N ALA A 71 14.79 -10.66 16.51
CA ALA A 71 15.96 -10.56 15.67
C ALA A 71 15.99 -11.50 14.44
N GLN A 72 14.98 -12.33 14.23
CA GLN A 72 14.87 -13.15 13.03
C GLN A 72 14.63 -12.27 11.80
N LYS A 73 15.28 -12.66 10.70
CA LYS A 73 15.11 -12.04 9.38
C LYS A 73 14.57 -13.06 8.40
N TRP A 74 13.71 -12.61 7.49
CA TRP A 74 13.25 -13.42 6.37
C TRP A 74 13.09 -12.57 5.11
N LYS A 75 13.08 -13.23 3.97
CA LYS A 75 12.94 -12.59 2.66
C LYS A 75 11.76 -13.16 1.92
N SER A 76 11.10 -12.31 1.17
CA SER A 76 10.10 -12.72 0.19
C SER A 76 10.29 -11.94 -1.11
N GLU A 77 9.78 -12.51 -2.20
CA GLU A 77 9.79 -11.90 -3.52
C GLU A 77 8.40 -12.07 -4.13
N GLU A 78 7.82 -10.98 -4.60
CA GLU A 78 6.49 -10.96 -5.20
C GLU A 78 6.48 -10.14 -6.47
N PRO A 79 5.86 -10.65 -7.56
CA PRO A 79 5.59 -9.85 -8.74
C PRO A 79 4.78 -8.60 -8.38
N GLU A 80 5.06 -7.48 -9.04
CA GLU A 80 4.20 -6.31 -8.98
C GLU A 80 2.84 -6.65 -9.58
N LYS A 81 1.79 -6.43 -8.80
CA LYS A 81 0.41 -6.81 -9.16
C LYS A 81 -0.37 -5.68 -9.82
N SER A 82 0.16 -4.47 -9.81
CA SER A 82 -0.48 -3.33 -10.46
C SER A 82 -0.41 -3.45 -11.99
N SER A 83 -1.35 -2.80 -12.68
CA SER A 83 -1.36 -2.66 -14.15
C SER A 83 -0.21 -1.77 -14.62
N SER A 84 1.02 -2.19 -14.31
CA SER A 84 2.21 -1.44 -14.70
C SER A 84 2.42 -1.49 -16.21
N PRO A 85 2.80 -0.38 -16.86
CA PRO A 85 3.20 -0.38 -18.27
C PRO A 85 4.54 -1.08 -18.50
N LEU A 86 5.24 -1.53 -17.45
CA LEU A 86 6.51 -2.24 -17.53
C LEU A 86 6.37 -3.67 -17.00
N ALA A 87 6.75 -4.64 -17.79
CA ALA A 87 6.78 -6.05 -17.40
C ALA A 87 7.96 -6.37 -16.49
N GLY A 88 7.84 -7.47 -15.74
CA GLY A 88 8.94 -8.03 -14.96
C GLY A 88 9.32 -7.23 -13.73
N LEU A 89 8.42 -6.40 -13.21
CA LEU A 89 8.60 -5.72 -11.95
C LEU A 89 8.36 -6.68 -10.78
N VAL A 90 9.26 -6.68 -9.83
CA VAL A 90 9.23 -7.60 -8.68
C VAL A 90 9.66 -6.85 -7.43
N TRP A 91 8.86 -6.96 -6.37
CA TRP A 91 9.21 -6.51 -5.04
C TRP A 91 10.03 -7.57 -4.32
N THR A 92 11.24 -7.22 -3.92
CA THR A 92 12.05 -8.01 -2.98
C THR A 92 11.89 -7.38 -1.60
N ARG A 93 11.43 -8.15 -0.62
CA ARG A 93 11.23 -7.71 0.76
C ARG A 93 12.20 -8.41 1.70
N GLU A 94 12.76 -7.65 2.62
CA GLU A 94 13.51 -8.16 3.75
C GLU A 94 12.82 -7.68 5.03
N SER A 95 12.27 -8.62 5.79
CA SER A 95 11.58 -8.35 7.04
C SER A 95 12.44 -8.74 8.23
N THR A 96 12.34 -7.99 9.30
CA THR A 96 13.06 -8.22 10.56
C THR A 96 12.12 -8.04 11.74
N TYR A 97 12.02 -9.03 12.60
CA TYR A 97 11.38 -8.88 13.91
C TYR A 97 12.35 -8.14 14.84
N LEU A 98 12.11 -6.85 15.05
CA LEU A 98 13.05 -5.99 15.78
C LEU A 98 13.06 -6.27 17.27
N ARG A 99 11.89 -6.23 17.91
CA ARG A 99 11.73 -6.30 19.36
C ARG A 99 10.27 -6.41 19.77
N ASN A 100 10.05 -6.70 21.05
CA ASN A 100 8.76 -6.47 21.71
C ASN A 100 8.79 -5.12 22.40
N GLU A 101 7.68 -4.40 22.36
CA GLU A 101 7.49 -3.18 23.14
C GLU A 101 6.00 -2.96 23.46
N PRO A 102 5.65 -2.17 24.47
CA PRO A 102 4.25 -1.84 24.73
C PRO A 102 3.58 -1.25 23.50
N CYS A 103 2.38 -1.72 23.18
CA CYS A 103 1.64 -1.25 22.00
C CYS A 103 1.36 0.26 22.00
N ARG A 104 1.47 0.92 23.16
CA ARG A 104 1.37 2.37 23.34
C ARG A 104 2.56 3.18 22.84
N ALA A 105 3.71 2.56 22.63
CA ALA A 105 4.93 3.27 22.23
C ALA A 105 4.87 3.92 20.84
N ALA A 106 3.70 3.95 20.22
CA ALA A 106 3.45 4.70 19.00
C ALA A 106 3.66 6.21 19.27
N PRO A 107 4.50 6.94 18.50
CA PRO A 107 4.75 8.34 18.72
C PRO A 107 3.47 9.18 18.65
N LEU A 108 3.31 10.09 19.60
CA LEU A 108 2.19 11.03 19.76
C LEU A 108 2.10 12.11 18.66
N SER A 109 2.53 11.82 17.44
CA SER A 109 2.57 12.83 16.37
C SER A 109 1.21 13.20 15.75
N MET A 110 0.11 12.61 16.25
CA MET A 110 -1.25 13.02 15.90
C MET A 110 -2.01 13.49 17.14
N GLN A 111 -1.65 14.65 17.66
CA GLN A 111 -2.52 15.44 18.51
C GLN A 111 -3.57 16.15 17.64
N GLY A 112 -4.56 15.41 17.19
CA GLY A 112 -5.78 15.90 16.64
C GLY A 112 -6.93 15.26 17.38
N ASP A 113 -7.57 16.03 18.26
CA ASP A 113 -8.81 15.73 18.97
C ASP A 113 -8.81 14.48 19.88
N GLU A 114 -8.75 14.71 21.20
CA GLU A 114 -8.70 13.70 22.26
C GLU A 114 -9.98 12.84 22.42
N THR A 115 -10.93 12.94 21.51
CA THR A 115 -12.30 12.42 21.70
C THR A 115 -12.59 11.12 20.96
N GLY A 116 -11.66 10.17 20.84
CA GLY A 116 -12.05 8.92 20.19
C GLY A 116 -11.08 7.76 20.18
N TYR A 117 -9.87 7.93 20.65
CA TYR A 117 -8.89 6.84 20.61
C TYR A 117 -9.03 5.96 21.84
N SER A 118 -9.45 4.71 21.64
CA SER A 118 -9.47 3.69 22.67
C SER A 118 -8.07 3.51 23.25
N ARG A 119 -8.00 3.60 24.56
CA ARG A 119 -6.80 3.24 25.31
C ARG A 119 -6.63 1.73 25.17
N PHE A 120 -5.60 1.28 24.46
CA PHE A 120 -5.14 -0.10 24.56
C PHE A 120 -4.84 -0.42 26.01
N SER A 121 -4.98 -1.70 26.40
CA SER A 121 -4.56 -2.13 27.73
C SER A 121 -3.11 -1.71 27.98
N GLU A 122 -2.84 -1.15 29.16
CA GLU A 122 -1.47 -0.71 29.53
C GLU A 122 -0.47 -1.86 29.57
N THR A 123 -0.94 -3.07 29.55
CA THR A 123 -0.17 -4.31 29.63
C THR A 123 0.04 -4.99 28.28
N GLU A 124 -0.65 -4.56 27.21
CA GLU A 124 -0.54 -5.20 25.89
C GLU A 124 0.82 -4.94 25.25
N ASN A 125 1.52 -5.99 24.86
CA ASN A 125 2.80 -5.94 24.17
C ASN A 125 2.61 -6.22 22.67
N CYS A 126 3.35 -5.47 21.86
CA CYS A 126 3.40 -5.62 20.40
C CYS A 126 4.74 -6.22 19.95
N ALA A 127 4.66 -7.11 18.98
CA ALA A 127 5.79 -7.43 18.11
C ALA A 127 6.01 -6.26 17.14
N VAL A 128 7.22 -5.73 17.08
CA VAL A 128 7.61 -4.68 16.11
C VAL A 128 8.37 -5.32 14.96
N ILE A 129 7.80 -5.24 13.76
CA ILE A 129 8.35 -5.83 12.55
C ILE A 129 8.64 -4.72 11.54
N GLN A 130 9.88 -4.67 11.07
CA GLN A 130 10.29 -3.80 9.98
C GLN A 130 10.39 -4.60 8.69
N THR A 131 9.84 -4.08 7.62
CA THR A 131 10.03 -4.61 6.26
C THR A 131 10.63 -3.52 5.38
N ILE A 132 11.75 -3.84 4.73
CA ILE A 132 12.35 -3.01 3.69
C ILE A 132 12.09 -3.71 2.36
N ALA A 133 11.37 -3.05 1.46
CA ALA A 133 11.07 -3.55 0.14
C ALA A 133 11.80 -2.73 -0.93
N THR A 134 12.26 -3.40 -1.98
CA THR A 134 12.90 -2.79 -3.14
C THR A 134 12.27 -3.32 -4.40
N LEU A 135 11.81 -2.41 -5.27
CA LEU A 135 11.30 -2.74 -6.58
C LEU A 135 12.46 -2.98 -7.54
N LYS A 136 12.47 -4.15 -8.17
CA LYS A 136 13.46 -4.54 -9.17
C LYS A 136 12.76 -4.86 -10.48
N GLN A 137 13.37 -4.47 -11.58
CA GLN A 137 12.93 -4.85 -12.92
C GLN A 137 13.78 -6.02 -13.42
N LYS A 138 13.15 -7.18 -13.64
CA LYS A 138 13.81 -8.37 -14.21
C LYS A 138 13.86 -8.36 -15.74
N SER A 139 12.93 -7.65 -16.38
CA SER A 139 12.92 -7.45 -17.83
C SER A 139 13.97 -6.42 -18.26
N SER A 140 14.46 -6.58 -19.51
CA SER A 140 15.29 -5.54 -20.09
C SER A 140 14.51 -4.24 -20.32
N PRO A 141 15.06 -3.06 -20.02
CA PRO A 141 14.40 -1.78 -20.31
C PRO A 141 13.98 -1.60 -21.78
N LYS A 142 14.69 -2.27 -22.70
CA LYS A 142 14.38 -2.24 -24.14
C LYS A 142 13.26 -3.20 -24.56
N ASN A 143 12.91 -4.16 -23.69
CA ASN A 143 11.88 -5.16 -23.93
C ASN A 143 11.08 -5.40 -22.64
N SER A 144 10.32 -4.40 -22.26
CA SER A 144 9.57 -4.38 -21.00
C SER A 144 8.05 -4.32 -21.21
N THR A 145 7.57 -4.71 -22.39
CA THR A 145 6.13 -4.63 -22.72
C THR A 145 5.35 -5.76 -22.04
N PRO A 146 4.37 -5.46 -21.18
CA PRO A 146 3.44 -6.45 -20.65
C PRO A 146 2.55 -7.05 -21.76
N GLU A 147 2.02 -8.26 -21.53
CA GLU A 147 1.16 -8.94 -22.51
C GLU A 147 -0.10 -8.13 -22.84
N ASP A 148 -0.74 -7.50 -21.85
CA ASP A 148 -1.93 -6.66 -22.06
C ASP A 148 -1.64 -5.50 -23.03
N PHE A 149 -0.48 -4.88 -22.95
CA PHE A 149 -0.08 -3.83 -23.88
C PHE A 149 0.17 -4.37 -25.29
N LYS A 150 0.76 -5.57 -25.39
CA LYS A 150 0.96 -6.25 -26.70
C LYS A 150 -0.37 -6.58 -27.37
N LEU A 151 -1.37 -7.03 -26.61
CA LEU A 151 -2.73 -7.31 -27.13
C LEU A 151 -3.37 -6.05 -27.75
N HIS A 152 -3.05 -4.88 -27.20
CA HIS A 152 -3.50 -3.59 -27.73
C HIS A 152 -2.56 -2.99 -28.79
N GLN A 153 -1.64 -3.79 -29.34
CA GLN A 153 -0.65 -3.35 -30.34
C GLN A 153 0.23 -2.19 -29.84
N LEU A 154 0.51 -2.18 -28.54
CA LEU A 154 1.39 -1.21 -27.91
C LEU A 154 2.74 -1.86 -27.57
N ARG A 155 3.78 -1.04 -27.58
CA ARG A 155 5.11 -1.38 -27.13
C ARG A 155 5.53 -0.42 -26.01
N THR A 156 6.11 -0.98 -24.96
CA THR A 156 6.62 -0.18 -23.86
C THR A 156 8.12 -0.43 -23.67
N THR A 157 8.84 0.63 -23.36
CA THR A 157 10.26 0.59 -22.99
C THR A 157 10.47 1.51 -21.80
N GLY A 158 11.40 1.18 -20.92
CA GLY A 158 11.67 2.02 -19.77
C GLY A 158 12.17 1.26 -18.57
N ALA A 159 12.30 1.99 -17.49
CA ALA A 159 12.79 1.47 -16.22
C ALA A 159 11.93 1.97 -15.05
N ALA A 160 11.80 1.12 -14.04
CA ALA A 160 11.19 1.48 -12.78
C ALA A 160 12.11 1.07 -11.62
N SER A 161 12.05 1.84 -10.56
CA SER A 161 12.70 1.57 -9.28
C SER A 161 11.80 2.02 -8.15
N GLY A 162 12.00 1.45 -6.97
CA GLY A 162 11.23 1.87 -5.81
C GLY A 162 11.81 1.30 -4.53
N ALA A 163 11.57 2.00 -3.44
CA ALA A 163 11.85 1.55 -2.10
C ALA A 163 10.63 1.80 -1.22
N ASN A 164 10.37 0.88 -0.30
CA ASN A 164 9.33 1.00 0.68
C ASN A 164 9.87 0.53 2.03
N THR A 165 9.53 1.24 3.09
CA THR A 165 9.83 0.83 4.46
C THR A 165 8.53 0.81 5.24
N THR A 166 8.16 -0.38 5.72
CA THR A 166 6.97 -0.60 6.54
C THR A 166 7.37 -0.98 7.96
N LEU A 167 6.70 -0.41 8.94
CA LEU A 167 6.82 -0.77 10.34
C LEU A 167 5.44 -1.23 10.86
N LEU A 168 5.38 -2.48 11.32
CA LEU A 168 4.15 -3.10 11.83
C LEU A 168 4.24 -3.29 13.34
N TYR A 169 3.16 -2.98 14.04
CA TYR A 169 2.94 -3.26 15.45
C TYR A 169 1.79 -4.26 15.57
N ILE A 170 2.11 -5.48 15.96
CA ILE A 170 1.16 -6.58 16.04
C ILE A 170 1.05 -7.01 17.50
N SER A 171 -0.17 -7.02 18.03
CA SER A 171 -0.44 -7.51 19.38
C SER A 171 0.03 -8.96 19.53
N LEU A 172 0.84 -9.22 20.57
CA LEU A 172 1.27 -10.58 20.92
C LEU A 172 0.16 -11.41 21.57
N GLU A 173 -0.87 -10.75 22.09
CA GLU A 173 -1.99 -11.42 22.75
C GLU A 173 -3.06 -11.84 21.74
N THR A 174 -3.37 -10.96 20.78
CA THR A 174 -4.48 -11.17 19.85
C THR A 174 -4.06 -11.47 18.43
N GLY A 175 -2.79 -11.26 18.07
CA GLY A 175 -2.29 -11.35 16.70
C GLY A 175 -2.79 -10.23 15.76
N VAL A 176 -3.51 -9.24 16.29
CA VAL A 176 -4.13 -8.17 15.50
C VAL A 176 -3.13 -7.05 15.25
N LEU A 177 -3.17 -6.49 14.03
CA LEU A 177 -2.42 -5.29 13.69
C LEU A 177 -2.97 -4.10 14.49
N ILE A 178 -2.11 -3.48 15.28
CA ILE A 178 -2.42 -2.31 16.10
C ILE A 178 -2.08 -1.03 15.35
N ARG A 179 -0.94 -1.04 14.67
CA ARG A 179 -0.46 0.10 13.88
C ARG A 179 0.39 -0.37 12.72
N SER A 180 0.28 0.33 11.60
CA SER A 180 1.23 0.26 10.49
C SER A 180 1.67 1.65 10.10
N SER A 181 2.95 1.79 9.79
CA SER A 181 3.54 3.00 9.20
C SER A 181 4.29 2.57 7.95
N ASP A 182 4.02 3.23 6.84
CA ASP A 182 4.57 2.91 5.53
C ASP A 182 5.11 4.17 4.86
N ALA A 183 6.34 4.11 4.36
CA ALA A 183 6.97 5.17 3.60
C ALA A 183 7.50 4.61 2.28
N ALA A 184 6.96 5.08 1.16
CA ALA A 184 7.32 4.63 -0.16
C ALA A 184 7.86 5.78 -1.03
N ASP A 185 8.83 5.44 -1.87
CA ASP A 185 9.42 6.30 -2.90
C ASP A 185 9.58 5.46 -4.17
N GLN A 186 8.93 5.87 -5.25
CA GLN A 186 8.91 5.14 -6.52
C GLN A 186 9.20 6.08 -7.68
N ALA A 187 9.98 5.60 -8.63
CA ALA A 187 10.27 6.32 -9.87
C ALA A 187 10.07 5.39 -11.07
N MET A 188 9.47 5.91 -12.13
CA MET A 188 9.27 5.21 -13.39
C MET A 188 9.51 6.15 -14.56
N ASN A 189 10.31 5.71 -15.50
CA ASN A 189 10.48 6.34 -16.80
C ASN A 189 9.99 5.35 -17.84
N VAL A 190 8.95 5.68 -18.60
CA VAL A 190 8.37 4.77 -19.58
C VAL A 190 8.02 5.50 -20.86
N ILE A 191 8.32 4.87 -21.98
CA ILE A 191 7.85 5.28 -23.30
C ILE A 191 6.85 4.24 -23.77
N ILE A 192 5.65 4.70 -24.12
CA ILE A 192 4.60 3.89 -24.72
C ILE A 192 4.48 4.32 -26.19
N ALA A 193 4.55 3.39 -27.10
CA ALA A 193 4.46 3.61 -28.54
C ALA A 193 3.53 2.58 -29.18
N LYS A 194 3.08 2.81 -30.41
CA LYS A 194 2.50 1.73 -31.22
C LYS A 194 3.53 0.65 -31.51
N ALA A 195 3.07 -0.54 -31.89
CA ALA A 195 3.95 -1.68 -32.18
C ALA A 195 4.98 -1.37 -33.30
N ASP A 196 4.61 -0.52 -34.24
CA ASP A 196 5.48 -0.02 -35.33
C ASP A 196 6.47 1.07 -34.88
N GLY A 197 6.40 1.50 -33.61
CA GLY A 197 7.26 2.55 -33.04
C GLY A 197 6.73 3.96 -33.24
N SER A 198 5.61 4.14 -33.95
CA SER A 198 4.98 5.45 -34.13
C SER A 198 4.20 5.90 -32.89
N ASN A 199 3.82 7.19 -32.85
CA ASN A 199 2.96 7.78 -31.81
C ASN A 199 3.44 7.48 -30.39
N HIS A 200 4.70 7.74 -30.10
CA HIS A 200 5.28 7.50 -28.78
C HIS A 200 4.95 8.64 -27.81
N VAL A 201 4.65 8.25 -26.58
CA VAL A 201 4.47 9.17 -25.44
C VAL A 201 5.42 8.75 -24.33
N ARG A 202 6.10 9.71 -23.74
CA ARG A 202 7.00 9.50 -22.61
C ARG A 202 6.35 9.96 -21.32
N TYR A 203 6.46 9.14 -20.29
CA TYR A 203 6.06 9.46 -18.93
C TYR A 203 7.28 9.34 -18.01
N ASP A 204 7.49 10.37 -17.21
CA ASP A 204 8.43 10.38 -16.09
C ASP A 204 7.59 10.57 -14.83
N ILE A 205 7.53 9.53 -14.00
CA ILE A 205 6.69 9.47 -12.82
C ILE A 205 7.59 9.35 -11.60
N HIS A 206 7.35 10.19 -10.60
CA HIS A 206 7.97 10.08 -9.29
C HIS A 206 6.87 10.22 -8.24
N ALA A 207 6.70 9.22 -7.41
CA ALA A 207 5.68 9.17 -6.37
C ALA A 207 6.32 8.92 -5.01
N LYS A 208 5.93 9.74 -4.04
CA LYS A 208 6.26 9.53 -2.62
C LYS A 208 4.97 9.44 -1.83
N SER A 209 4.90 8.49 -0.93
CA SER A 209 3.76 8.35 -0.03
C SER A 209 4.22 8.01 1.38
N ASN A 210 3.47 8.53 2.36
CA ASN A 210 3.54 8.13 3.75
C ASN A 210 2.13 7.76 4.17
N THR A 211 1.97 6.55 4.71
CA THR A 211 0.68 6.04 5.16
C THR A 211 0.82 5.59 6.60
N GLU A 212 -0.13 5.99 7.43
CA GLU A 212 -0.26 5.46 8.78
C GLU A 212 -1.65 4.87 8.98
N ILE A 213 -1.70 3.72 9.60
CA ILE A 213 -2.92 2.98 9.90
C ILE A 213 -2.92 2.64 11.38
N PHE A 214 -4.04 2.90 12.03
CA PHE A 214 -4.23 2.63 13.44
C PHE A 214 -5.50 1.81 13.64
N ARG A 215 -5.46 0.87 14.57
CA ARG A 215 -6.65 0.26 15.10
C ARG A 215 -7.41 1.28 15.93
N VAL A 216 -8.63 1.57 15.55
CA VAL A 216 -9.61 2.32 16.36
C VAL A 216 -10.45 1.30 17.12
N ALA A 217 -10.44 1.35 18.45
CA ALA A 217 -11.38 0.53 19.21
C ALA A 217 -12.73 1.23 19.19
N ASN A 218 -13.77 0.51 18.77
CA ASN A 218 -15.13 0.95 18.97
C ASN A 218 -15.40 1.00 20.48
N SER A 219 -15.60 2.17 21.04
CA SER A 219 -16.32 2.29 22.29
C SER A 219 -17.78 1.90 21.98
N LEU A 220 -18.06 0.61 21.98
CA LEU A 220 -19.43 0.17 22.17
C LEU A 220 -19.82 0.70 23.53
N SER A 221 -20.49 1.86 23.53
CA SER A 221 -21.21 2.35 24.69
C SER A 221 -22.16 1.24 25.10
N ASN A 222 -21.82 0.52 26.15
CA ASN A 222 -22.80 -0.20 26.95
C ASN A 222 -23.75 0.87 27.48
N HIS A 223 -24.82 1.15 26.72
CA HIS A 223 -26.00 1.71 27.32
C HIS A 223 -26.75 0.56 28.02
N PRO A 224 -26.97 0.68 29.32
CA PRO A 224 -27.78 -0.26 30.10
C PRO A 224 -29.23 -0.30 29.63
#